data_ec690495e79f2c611cb1957a2005e3b6
#
_entry.id   ec690495e79f2c611cb1957a2005e3b6
#
_cell.length_a   1.000
_cell.length_b   1.000
_cell.length_c   1.000
_cell.angle_alpha   90.00
_cell.angle_beta   90.00
_cell.angle_gamma   90.00
#
_symmetry.space_group_name_H-M   'P 1'
#
loop_
_entity.id
_entity.type
_entity.pdbx_description
1 polymer ?
#
loop_
_entity_poly.entity_id
_entity_poly.type
_entity_poly.pdbx_seq_one_letter_code
_entity_poly.pdbx_strand_id
1 'polypeptide(L)'
;MAALVILSACSPKTVNSRRGVADDQPDGGAFTEKTFPVVTKVAPDGEVTLRFYDALPDVAYISAADFQSIVLPGSTMTVTHTGVGEYTLANGDAKAVVNVNKDVFVSSDFDAFTNMMSLLQPGMANVYYDGMPFIRYKGITMTPAVSTVTLDFAKYGIDIHADGKGAVYFPFATLADMYSDLFYHHAGFNGEKVVANTSVNEVSLARIDPDYNKALLANRTRSASLAEFTYKELCFAMDHFYGFPGRVALNDKLIAKGMDKTLEEDLKAGPTIKKLLKSTDLAEFIVGMGGLNALYYEGHTSMDISSAMGRDRSQYEELASAIKRIQEENKDVMDAIREGRSTMGGRSLEVMAVRTLRPQSYGDAQATYVKKGNTAVCVFNSFNTRAEDAWKAYYAGTGPKPNIDDNKGDSMVIFLDALNKAGADPEIENFIVDITSNGGGSADIVMAMTSLIMNKSYLCYDNPLTRQRSIVEYEVDRNFDGVFDEKDKDVKYNLNFGVLTSDISFSCGNLFPSMLKDAGIPVIGEKSGGGSCAIQAMCTADGFCFQISSFRSRLNSLKGENIDTGILPDIPIDSNSMVEVVGPNETKMTVKNYKDFYDIEKVGQLVKERAK
;
A
#
# COMPACT_ATOMS: atom_id res chain seq x y z
N MET A 1 22.42 -6.36 -16.60
CA MET A 1 23.59 -7.02 -16.01
C MET A 1 23.90 -6.30 -14.70
N ALA A 2 24.03 -6.98 -13.63
CA ALA A 2 24.23 -6.58 -12.25
C ALA A 2 22.96 -6.60 -11.42
N ALA A 3 22.76 -7.68 -10.77
CA ALA A 3 22.24 -7.70 -9.43
C ALA A 3 22.25 -9.15 -8.95
N LEU A 4 23.35 -9.58 -8.52
CA LEU A 4 23.43 -10.77 -7.68
C LEU A 4 24.55 -10.52 -6.68
N VAL A 5 24.27 -9.89 -5.59
CA VAL A 5 25.01 -10.04 -4.34
C VAL A 5 24.14 -9.48 -3.23
N ILE A 6 23.36 -10.30 -2.63
CA ILE A 6 22.91 -10.06 -1.26
C ILE A 6 23.08 -11.37 -0.56
N LEU A 7 24.20 -11.53 0.10
CA LEU A 7 24.40 -12.41 1.23
C LEU A 7 25.90 -12.37 1.58
N SER A 8 26.28 -11.41 2.39
CA SER A 8 27.33 -11.59 3.41
C SER A 8 27.86 -10.25 3.85
N ALA A 9 27.52 -9.83 5.00
CA ALA A 9 28.40 -9.20 5.99
C ALA A 9 27.59 -8.82 7.23
N CYS A 10 27.25 -9.78 8.05
CA CYS A 10 27.11 -9.52 9.48
C CYS A 10 27.95 -10.58 10.20
N SER A 11 29.00 -10.15 10.88
CA SER A 11 29.77 -11.01 11.75
C SER A 11 28.87 -11.60 12.83
N PRO A 12 28.88 -12.89 13.08
CA PRO A 12 28.05 -13.50 14.09
C PRO A 12 28.48 -13.02 15.47
N LYS A 13 27.63 -12.23 16.12
CA LYS A 13 27.67 -12.21 17.58
C LYS A 13 27.20 -13.58 18.01
N THR A 14 27.97 -14.23 18.86
CA THR A 14 27.71 -15.53 19.47
C THR A 14 26.27 -15.63 19.91
N VAL A 15 25.44 -16.25 19.08
CA VAL A 15 24.13 -16.75 19.48
C VAL A 15 24.46 -17.93 20.41
N ASN A 16 24.02 -17.87 21.66
CA ASN A 16 24.03 -19.03 22.52
C ASN A 16 23.20 -20.10 21.81
N SER A 17 23.89 -21.10 21.25
CA SER A 17 23.24 -22.27 20.67
C SER A 17 22.39 -22.90 21.76
N ARG A 18 21.08 -22.88 21.58
CA ARG A 18 20.18 -23.67 22.41
C ARG A 18 20.66 -25.11 22.35
N ARG A 19 20.93 -25.71 23.53
CA ARG A 19 21.27 -27.13 23.63
C ARG A 19 20.11 -27.93 23.04
N GLY A 20 20.42 -28.87 22.18
CA GLY A 20 19.44 -29.71 21.51
C GLY A 20 18.39 -30.25 22.47
N VAL A 21 17.14 -29.88 22.20
CA VAL A 21 15.95 -30.40 22.87
C VAL A 21 15.66 -31.77 22.23
N ALA A 22 15.36 -32.76 23.05
CA ALA A 22 14.92 -34.07 22.54
C ALA A 22 13.60 -33.91 21.75
N ASP A 23 13.44 -34.69 20.68
CA ASP A 23 12.38 -34.60 19.66
C ASP A 23 10.93 -34.48 20.19
N ASP A 24 10.68 -34.79 21.46
CA ASP A 24 9.32 -34.84 22.04
C ASP A 24 9.07 -33.79 23.15
N GLN A 25 9.96 -32.80 23.32
CA GLN A 25 9.74 -31.75 24.33
C GLN A 25 9.16 -30.51 23.68
N PRO A 26 8.13 -29.86 24.29
CA PRO A 26 7.61 -28.58 23.82
C PRO A 26 8.75 -27.55 23.77
N ASP A 27 9.03 -27.01 22.58
CA ASP A 27 10.00 -25.95 22.43
C ASP A 27 9.34 -24.64 22.87
N GLY A 28 10.03 -23.85 23.72
CA GLY A 28 9.56 -22.52 24.07
C GLY A 28 9.38 -22.22 25.57
N GLY A 29 9.49 -23.21 26.45
CA GLY A 29 9.32 -23.01 27.89
C GLY A 29 7.84 -22.91 28.32
N ALA A 30 7.63 -22.41 29.55
CA ALA A 30 6.29 -22.24 30.09
C ALA A 30 5.55 -21.11 29.38
N PHE A 31 4.24 -21.26 29.24
CA PHE A 31 3.36 -20.29 28.60
C PHE A 31 1.98 -20.26 29.27
N THR A 32 1.24 -19.17 29.03
CA THR A 32 -0.15 -19.02 29.38
C THR A 32 -0.97 -18.94 28.10
N GLU A 33 -2.12 -19.63 28.05
CA GLU A 33 -3.10 -19.49 26.98
C GLU A 33 -4.25 -18.62 27.42
N LYS A 34 -4.71 -17.73 26.52
CA LYS A 34 -5.88 -16.87 26.72
C LYS A 34 -6.70 -16.85 25.43
N THR A 35 -8.01 -16.88 25.58
CA THR A 35 -8.94 -16.81 24.45
C THR A 35 -9.44 -15.39 24.28
N PHE A 36 -9.46 -14.92 23.02
CA PHE A 36 -9.83 -13.56 22.64
C PHE A 36 -10.89 -13.58 21.53
N PRO A 37 -11.79 -12.58 21.53
CA PRO A 37 -12.70 -12.37 20.39
C PRO A 37 -11.94 -12.09 19.10
N VAL A 38 -12.49 -12.61 17.99
CA VAL A 38 -12.04 -12.31 16.61
C VAL A 38 -13.16 -11.54 15.91
N VAL A 39 -12.85 -10.35 15.43
CA VAL A 39 -13.76 -9.50 14.66
C VAL A 39 -13.26 -9.44 13.21
N THR A 40 -14.12 -9.78 12.26
CA THR A 40 -13.83 -9.72 10.84
C THR A 40 -14.95 -9.04 10.07
N LYS A 41 -14.66 -8.50 8.88
CA LYS A 41 -15.68 -7.90 8.03
C LYS A 41 -16.51 -8.93 7.25
N VAL A 42 -15.92 -10.06 6.92
CA VAL A 42 -16.47 -11.01 5.94
C VAL A 42 -16.93 -12.32 6.58
N ALA A 43 -16.25 -12.79 7.62
CA ALA A 43 -16.61 -13.99 8.36
C ALA A 43 -17.43 -13.66 9.62
N PRO A 44 -18.23 -14.59 10.15
CA PRO A 44 -18.82 -14.42 11.46
C PRO A 44 -17.74 -14.19 12.53
N ASP A 45 -18.06 -13.36 13.51
CA ASP A 45 -17.22 -13.20 14.70
C ASP A 45 -16.98 -14.54 15.39
N GLY A 46 -15.78 -14.73 15.91
CA GLY A 46 -15.33 -15.96 16.53
C GLY A 46 -14.43 -15.71 17.73
N GLU A 47 -13.73 -16.74 18.12
CA GLU A 47 -12.73 -16.67 19.19
C GLU A 47 -11.44 -17.37 18.73
N VAL A 48 -10.30 -16.92 19.26
CA VAL A 48 -8.99 -17.53 19.05
C VAL A 48 -8.22 -17.62 20.36
N THR A 49 -7.47 -18.71 20.53
CA THR A 49 -6.57 -18.89 21.68
C THR A 49 -5.16 -18.44 21.28
N LEU A 50 -4.63 -17.49 22.04
CA LEU A 50 -3.27 -16.98 21.90
C LEU A 50 -2.40 -17.49 23.04
N ARG A 51 -1.10 -17.71 22.76
CA ARG A 51 -0.09 -18.07 23.74
C ARG A 51 0.77 -16.89 24.13
N PHE A 52 1.15 -16.84 25.38
CA PHE A 52 2.05 -15.85 25.96
C PHE A 52 3.14 -16.60 26.73
N TYR A 53 4.35 -16.64 26.18
CA TYR A 53 5.47 -17.34 26.78
C TYR A 53 6.06 -16.53 27.92
N ASP A 54 6.49 -17.18 29.03
CA ASP A 54 7.02 -16.50 30.22
C ASP A 54 8.23 -15.60 29.91
N ALA A 55 9.00 -15.92 28.86
CA ALA A 55 10.12 -15.10 28.41
C ALA A 55 9.66 -13.80 27.71
N LEU A 56 8.43 -13.76 27.14
CA LEU A 56 7.83 -12.65 26.43
C LEU A 56 6.33 -12.55 26.76
N PRO A 57 5.99 -12.24 28.04
CA PRO A 57 4.63 -12.43 28.56
C PRO A 57 3.55 -11.51 27.95
N ASP A 58 3.97 -10.47 27.21
CA ASP A 58 3.08 -9.50 26.56
C ASP A 58 3.12 -9.61 25.03
N VAL A 59 3.90 -10.55 24.48
CA VAL A 59 3.92 -10.84 23.04
C VAL A 59 2.96 -11.99 22.75
N ALA A 60 1.95 -11.71 21.95
CA ALA A 60 0.98 -12.70 21.54
C ALA A 60 1.58 -13.63 20.47
N TYR A 61 1.42 -14.95 20.69
CA TYR A 61 1.74 -16.00 19.72
C TYR A 61 0.47 -16.70 19.27
N ILE A 62 0.42 -17.06 18.00
CA ILE A 62 -0.70 -17.77 17.39
C ILE A 62 -0.20 -18.97 16.59
N SER A 63 -0.97 -20.05 16.55
CA SER A 63 -0.65 -21.13 15.63
C SER A 63 -0.81 -20.69 14.17
N ALA A 64 0.08 -21.15 13.29
CA ALA A 64 0.00 -20.82 11.87
C ALA A 64 -1.35 -21.22 11.25
N ALA A 65 -1.93 -22.35 11.68
CA ALA A 65 -3.22 -22.82 11.20
C ALA A 65 -4.38 -21.94 11.66
N ASP A 66 -4.39 -21.51 12.94
CA ASP A 66 -5.42 -20.60 13.45
C ASP A 66 -5.33 -19.23 12.79
N PHE A 67 -4.10 -18.69 12.63
CA PHE A 67 -3.89 -17.42 11.93
C PHE A 67 -4.45 -17.49 10.51
N GLN A 68 -4.09 -18.53 9.76
CA GLN A 68 -4.60 -18.72 8.41
C GLN A 68 -6.14 -18.78 8.37
N SER A 69 -6.78 -19.50 9.29
CA SER A 69 -8.24 -19.60 9.33
C SER A 69 -8.93 -18.25 9.56
N ILE A 70 -8.27 -17.31 10.25
CA ILE A 70 -8.76 -15.95 10.50
C ILE A 70 -8.64 -15.08 9.24
N VAL A 71 -7.46 -15.06 8.63
CA VAL A 71 -7.20 -14.19 7.46
C VAL A 71 -7.69 -14.79 6.16
N LEU A 72 -7.87 -16.12 6.10
CA LEU A 72 -8.32 -16.90 4.94
C LEU A 72 -9.51 -17.80 5.33
N PRO A 73 -10.70 -17.25 5.64
CA PRO A 73 -11.84 -18.06 6.05
C PRO A 73 -12.17 -19.17 5.05
N GLY A 74 -12.30 -20.40 5.55
CA GLY A 74 -12.57 -21.58 4.72
C GLY A 74 -11.33 -22.27 4.15
N SER A 75 -10.13 -21.72 4.34
CA SER A 75 -8.88 -22.44 4.05
C SER A 75 -8.45 -23.30 5.23
N THR A 76 -7.68 -24.35 4.95
CA THR A 76 -7.12 -25.24 5.98
C THR A 76 -5.64 -25.40 5.75
N MET A 77 -4.85 -25.17 6.80
CA MET A 77 -3.42 -25.46 6.80
C MET A 77 -3.19 -26.85 7.41
N THR A 78 -2.39 -27.67 6.75
CA THR A 78 -1.87 -28.89 7.35
C THR A 78 -0.45 -28.68 7.85
N VAL A 79 -0.17 -29.17 9.06
CA VAL A 79 1.15 -29.11 9.67
C VAL A 79 1.65 -30.55 9.85
N THR A 80 2.82 -30.84 9.32
CA THR A 80 3.44 -32.17 9.38
C THR A 80 4.85 -32.08 9.97
N HIS A 81 5.13 -32.81 11.02
CA HIS A 81 6.49 -32.95 11.56
C HIS A 81 7.33 -33.78 10.58
N THR A 82 8.44 -33.22 10.10
CA THR A 82 9.25 -33.82 9.03
C THR A 82 10.68 -34.13 9.45
N GLY A 83 11.13 -33.66 10.62
CA GLY A 83 12.46 -33.89 11.15
C GLY A 83 12.68 -33.21 12.49
N VAL A 84 13.86 -33.33 13.07
CA VAL A 84 14.19 -32.73 14.37
C VAL A 84 13.99 -31.22 14.36
N GLY A 85 12.95 -30.76 15.04
CA GLY A 85 12.52 -29.36 15.06
C GLY A 85 12.05 -28.85 13.69
N GLU A 86 11.76 -29.72 12.73
CA GLU A 86 11.36 -29.34 11.39
C GLU A 86 9.91 -29.70 11.09
N TYR A 87 9.15 -28.74 10.57
CA TYR A 87 7.74 -28.87 10.26
C TYR A 87 7.46 -28.38 8.83
N THR A 88 6.66 -29.13 8.09
CA THR A 88 6.11 -28.68 6.82
C THR A 88 4.71 -28.13 7.04
N LEU A 89 4.51 -26.87 6.70
CA LEU A 89 3.22 -26.20 6.64
C LEU A 89 2.74 -26.26 5.20
N ALA A 90 1.51 -26.69 4.94
CA ALA A 90 0.94 -26.73 3.60
C ALA A 90 -0.41 -26.02 3.54
N ASN A 91 -0.53 -25.09 2.61
CA ASN A 91 -1.74 -24.36 2.23
C ASN A 91 -2.09 -24.79 0.80
N GLY A 92 -2.99 -25.78 0.65
CA GLY A 92 -3.18 -26.46 -0.62
C GLY A 92 -1.89 -27.13 -1.12
N ASP A 93 -1.48 -26.81 -2.34
CA ASP A 93 -0.24 -27.32 -2.94
C ASP A 93 1.00 -26.53 -2.51
N ALA A 94 0.82 -25.29 -2.02
CA ALA A 94 1.91 -24.43 -1.59
C ALA A 94 2.45 -24.85 -0.21
N LYS A 95 3.78 -24.89 -0.06
CA LYS A 95 4.43 -25.39 1.14
C LYS A 95 5.48 -24.44 1.68
N ALA A 96 5.62 -24.47 2.99
CA ALA A 96 6.74 -23.88 3.70
C ALA A 96 7.35 -24.89 4.66
N VAL A 97 8.65 -24.84 4.82
CA VAL A 97 9.39 -25.64 5.84
C VAL A 97 9.81 -24.67 6.94
N VAL A 98 9.48 -25.04 8.17
CA VAL A 98 9.84 -24.25 9.37
C VAL A 98 10.76 -25.10 10.24
N ASN A 99 11.88 -24.53 10.65
CA ASN A 99 12.76 -25.15 11.62
C ASN A 99 12.77 -24.32 12.90
N VAL A 100 12.06 -24.80 13.92
CA VAL A 100 11.89 -24.11 15.21
C VAL A 100 13.14 -24.09 16.07
N ASN A 101 14.12 -24.98 15.82
CA ASN A 101 15.41 -24.95 16.52
C ASN A 101 16.36 -23.88 15.96
N LYS A 102 16.10 -23.41 14.75
CA LYS A 102 16.90 -22.39 14.05
C LYS A 102 16.15 -21.09 13.86
N ASP A 103 14.86 -21.06 14.15
CA ASP A 103 13.95 -19.95 13.90
C ASP A 103 14.00 -19.50 12.43
N VAL A 104 13.83 -20.47 11.52
CA VAL A 104 13.90 -20.23 10.07
C VAL A 104 12.64 -20.75 9.38
N PHE A 105 12.12 -19.94 8.46
CA PHE A 105 11.03 -20.28 7.55
C PHE A 105 11.57 -20.28 6.10
N VAL A 106 11.21 -21.30 5.32
CA VAL A 106 11.62 -21.43 3.92
C VAL A 106 10.43 -21.83 3.07
N SER A 107 10.14 -21.07 2.01
CA SER A 107 9.10 -21.42 1.04
C SER A 107 9.60 -21.24 -0.39
N SER A 108 9.39 -22.25 -1.23
CA SER A 108 9.66 -22.17 -2.67
C SER A 108 8.56 -21.46 -3.45
N ASP A 109 7.39 -21.28 -2.85
CA ASP A 109 6.26 -20.55 -3.41
C ASP A 109 5.56 -19.72 -2.32
N PHE A 110 6.26 -18.68 -1.88
CA PHE A 110 5.84 -17.85 -0.76
C PHE A 110 4.52 -17.11 -1.05
N ASP A 111 4.33 -16.66 -2.29
CA ASP A 111 3.11 -15.95 -2.64
C ASP A 111 1.89 -16.88 -2.65
N ALA A 112 2.01 -18.07 -3.21
CA ALA A 112 0.93 -19.04 -3.14
C ALA A 112 0.66 -19.51 -1.70
N PHE A 113 1.71 -19.59 -0.86
CA PHE A 113 1.57 -19.95 0.53
C PHE A 113 0.82 -18.90 1.37
N THR A 114 1.10 -17.61 1.13
CA THR A 114 0.53 -16.48 1.91
C THR A 114 -0.57 -15.72 1.16
N ASN A 115 -0.75 -15.97 -0.14
CA ASN A 115 -1.61 -15.16 -0.99
C ASN A 115 -3.01 -15.76 -1.11
N MET A 116 -4.01 -14.94 -0.80
CA MET A 116 -5.40 -15.28 -0.99
C MET A 116 -5.82 -15.40 -2.45
N MET A 117 -5.18 -14.65 -3.36
CA MET A 117 -5.60 -14.64 -4.76
C MET A 117 -5.45 -16.00 -5.43
N SER A 118 -4.51 -16.85 -4.97
CA SER A 118 -4.40 -18.23 -5.43
C SER A 118 -5.57 -19.11 -4.98
N LEU A 119 -6.27 -18.73 -3.92
CA LEU A 119 -7.45 -19.41 -3.39
C LEU A 119 -8.76 -18.86 -3.96
N LEU A 120 -8.71 -17.71 -4.63
CA LEU A 120 -9.88 -17.11 -5.24
C LEU A 120 -10.22 -17.85 -6.55
N GLN A 121 -10.86 -19.01 -6.41
CA GLN A 121 -11.55 -19.66 -7.51
C GLN A 121 -12.55 -18.69 -8.14
N PRO A 122 -12.79 -18.78 -9.47
CA PRO A 122 -13.87 -18.00 -10.09
C PRO A 122 -15.18 -18.19 -9.30
N GLY A 123 -15.72 -17.08 -8.79
CA GLY A 123 -16.92 -17.08 -7.91
C GLY A 123 -16.63 -16.80 -6.42
N MET A 124 -15.48 -17.18 -5.89
CA MET A 124 -15.10 -16.83 -4.51
C MET A 124 -14.46 -15.43 -4.44
N ALA A 125 -13.74 -15.02 -5.48
CA ALA A 125 -13.12 -13.72 -5.57
C ALA A 125 -14.10 -12.55 -5.32
N ASN A 126 -15.32 -12.67 -5.83
CA ASN A 126 -16.34 -11.64 -5.67
C ASN A 126 -16.95 -11.57 -4.25
N VAL A 127 -16.76 -12.59 -3.42
CA VAL A 127 -17.19 -12.58 -2.01
C VAL A 127 -16.24 -11.77 -1.15
N TYR A 128 -14.95 -11.77 -1.49
CA TYR A 128 -13.90 -11.10 -0.72
C TYR A 128 -13.47 -9.76 -1.33
N TYR A 129 -13.88 -9.46 -2.56
CA TYR A 129 -13.58 -8.19 -3.22
C TYR A 129 -14.69 -7.17 -2.92
N ASP A 130 -14.46 -6.32 -1.94
CA ASP A 130 -15.33 -5.17 -1.62
C ASP A 130 -14.88 -3.93 -2.40
N GLY A 131 -14.76 -4.11 -3.71
CA GLY A 131 -14.40 -3.05 -4.65
C GLY A 131 -15.60 -2.28 -5.16
N MET A 132 -15.36 -1.43 -6.16
CA MET A 132 -16.43 -0.69 -6.81
C MET A 132 -17.37 -1.62 -7.57
N PRO A 133 -18.70 -1.46 -7.47
CA PRO A 133 -19.68 -2.44 -7.97
C PRO A 133 -19.71 -2.58 -9.50
N PHE A 134 -19.13 -1.64 -10.23
CA PHE A 134 -19.01 -1.65 -11.70
C PHE A 134 -17.75 -2.37 -12.20
N ILE A 135 -16.96 -2.98 -11.31
CA ILE A 135 -15.78 -3.77 -11.65
C ILE A 135 -15.81 -5.09 -10.89
N ARG A 136 -15.38 -6.16 -11.52
CA ARG A 136 -15.22 -7.45 -10.88
C ARG A 136 -13.95 -8.17 -11.34
N TYR A 137 -13.45 -9.00 -10.47
CA TYR A 137 -12.32 -9.87 -10.78
C TYR A 137 -12.71 -10.89 -11.85
N LYS A 138 -11.84 -11.07 -12.85
CA LYS A 138 -12.01 -12.05 -13.92
C LYS A 138 -11.08 -13.23 -13.80
N GLY A 139 -9.81 -12.99 -13.47
CA GLY A 139 -8.81 -14.02 -13.34
C GLY A 139 -7.42 -13.46 -13.08
N ILE A 140 -6.50 -14.37 -12.75
CA ILE A 140 -5.08 -14.06 -12.58
C ILE A 140 -4.24 -15.03 -13.39
N THR A 141 -3.21 -14.50 -14.03
CA THR A 141 -2.12 -15.29 -14.63
C THR A 141 -0.84 -14.99 -13.89
N MET A 142 -0.19 -16.03 -13.36
CA MET A 142 1.06 -15.91 -12.63
C MET A 142 2.16 -16.70 -13.32
N THR A 143 3.37 -16.14 -13.39
CA THR A 143 4.56 -16.94 -13.70
C THR A 143 4.93 -17.79 -12.49
N PRO A 144 5.58 -18.94 -12.65
CA PRO A 144 6.11 -19.68 -11.51
C PRO A 144 7.07 -18.81 -10.67
N ALA A 145 7.07 -19.00 -9.36
CA ALA A 145 8.09 -18.44 -8.49
C ALA A 145 9.47 -19.01 -8.88
N VAL A 146 10.48 -18.14 -8.95
CA VAL A 146 11.84 -18.52 -9.36
C VAL A 146 12.80 -18.53 -8.18
N SER A 147 12.45 -17.82 -7.10
CA SER A 147 13.29 -17.70 -5.92
C SER A 147 12.61 -18.32 -4.69
N THR A 148 13.35 -19.15 -3.98
CA THR A 148 12.96 -19.59 -2.65
C THR A 148 13.13 -18.43 -1.66
N VAL A 149 12.08 -18.16 -0.89
CA VAL A 149 12.11 -17.17 0.19
C VAL A 149 12.57 -17.83 1.46
N THR A 150 13.60 -17.26 2.08
CA THR A 150 14.10 -17.68 3.39
C THR A 150 14.01 -16.52 4.36
N LEU A 151 13.25 -16.70 5.44
CA LEU A 151 13.11 -15.75 6.52
C LEU A 151 13.87 -16.31 7.73
N ASP A 152 14.96 -15.64 8.10
CA ASP A 152 15.80 -15.99 9.24
C ASP A 152 15.41 -15.12 10.44
N PHE A 153 14.47 -15.62 11.23
CA PHE A 153 13.94 -14.93 12.40
C PHE A 153 14.96 -14.84 13.53
N ALA A 154 15.86 -15.83 13.64
CA ALA A 154 16.92 -15.84 14.66
C ALA A 154 17.81 -14.59 14.56
N LYS A 155 18.05 -14.08 13.34
CA LYS A 155 18.81 -12.84 13.09
C LYS A 155 18.22 -11.64 13.84
N TYR A 156 16.92 -11.64 14.06
CA TYR A 156 16.19 -10.57 14.74
C TYR A 156 15.81 -10.94 16.18
N GLY A 157 16.16 -12.15 16.64
CA GLY A 157 15.77 -12.67 17.95
C GLY A 157 14.26 -12.87 18.08
N ILE A 158 13.61 -13.28 16.99
CA ILE A 158 12.21 -13.70 16.93
C ILE A 158 12.22 -15.22 16.99
N ASP A 159 11.64 -15.78 18.05
CA ASP A 159 11.56 -17.22 18.28
C ASP A 159 10.27 -17.80 17.67
N ILE A 160 10.36 -19.00 17.10
CA ILE A 160 9.22 -19.81 16.64
C ILE A 160 9.13 -21.03 17.55
N HIS A 161 7.92 -21.46 17.90
CA HIS A 161 7.71 -22.56 18.82
C HIS A 161 6.85 -23.65 18.21
N ALA A 162 6.99 -24.88 18.70
CA ALA A 162 6.13 -25.99 18.37
C ALA A 162 5.61 -26.66 19.65
N ASP A 163 4.42 -27.26 19.60
CA ASP A 163 3.82 -27.92 20.76
C ASP A 163 4.08 -29.43 20.82
N GLY A 164 4.85 -29.95 19.88
CA GLY A 164 5.09 -31.39 19.77
C GLY A 164 3.88 -32.22 19.35
N LYS A 165 2.71 -31.58 19.17
CA LYS A 165 1.43 -32.21 18.76
C LYS A 165 1.04 -31.87 17.34
N GLY A 166 1.85 -31.06 16.64
CA GLY A 166 1.62 -30.69 15.25
C GLY A 166 1.21 -29.22 15.06
N ALA A 167 1.26 -28.37 16.07
CA ALA A 167 1.06 -26.93 15.91
C ALA A 167 2.39 -26.18 15.98
N VAL A 168 2.57 -25.21 15.09
CA VAL A 168 3.71 -24.28 15.04
C VAL A 168 3.20 -22.88 15.33
N TYR A 169 3.83 -22.21 16.30
CA TYR A 169 3.44 -20.91 16.82
C TYR A 169 4.44 -19.83 16.43
N PHE A 170 3.92 -18.73 15.92
CA PHE A 170 4.67 -17.53 15.56
C PHE A 170 4.18 -16.35 16.38
N PRO A 171 4.98 -15.30 16.59
CA PRO A 171 4.45 -14.04 17.05
C PRO A 171 3.36 -13.55 16.11
N PHE A 172 2.25 -13.07 16.67
CA PHE A 172 1.08 -12.68 15.90
C PHE A 172 1.38 -11.61 14.83
N ALA A 173 2.10 -10.54 15.21
CA ALA A 173 2.47 -9.46 14.30
C ALA A 173 3.33 -9.96 13.14
N THR A 174 4.29 -10.86 13.42
CA THR A 174 5.17 -11.44 12.39
C THR A 174 4.39 -12.19 11.32
N LEU A 175 3.39 -13.01 11.70
CA LEU A 175 2.50 -13.65 10.72
C LEU A 175 1.62 -12.62 10.00
N ALA A 176 1.09 -11.63 10.72
CA ALA A 176 0.28 -10.59 10.12
C ALA A 176 1.03 -9.87 8.99
N ASP A 177 2.29 -9.52 9.23
CA ASP A 177 3.13 -8.86 8.23
C ASP A 177 3.54 -9.79 7.08
N MET A 178 3.77 -11.09 7.34
CA MET A 178 4.03 -12.09 6.31
C MET A 178 2.83 -12.31 5.38
N TYR A 179 1.61 -12.26 5.88
CA TYR A 179 0.40 -12.48 5.09
C TYR A 179 -0.16 -11.20 4.46
N SER A 180 0.26 -10.02 4.91
CA SER A 180 -0.19 -8.76 4.34
C SER A 180 0.28 -8.61 2.89
N ASP A 181 -0.61 -8.13 2.03
CA ASP A 181 -0.39 -8.03 0.58
C ASP A 181 -1.00 -6.78 -0.06
N LEU A 182 -0.96 -6.72 -1.40
CA LEU A 182 -1.56 -5.66 -2.23
C LEU A 182 -3.04 -5.42 -1.95
N PHE A 183 -3.76 -6.42 -1.47
CA PHE A 183 -5.21 -6.35 -1.22
C PHE A 183 -5.54 -5.96 0.22
N TYR A 184 -4.54 -5.47 0.97
CA TYR A 184 -4.67 -5.03 2.36
C TYR A 184 -5.17 -6.09 3.34
N HIS A 185 -4.95 -7.37 3.00
CA HIS A 185 -5.23 -8.44 3.94
C HIS A 185 -4.24 -8.35 5.09
N HIS A 186 -4.71 -8.04 6.26
CA HIS A 186 -3.90 -7.98 7.47
C HIS A 186 -4.74 -8.18 8.72
N ALA A 187 -4.07 -8.45 9.81
CA ALA A 187 -4.71 -8.62 11.11
C ALA A 187 -3.88 -7.92 12.19
N GLY A 188 -4.54 -7.55 13.28
CA GLY A 188 -3.89 -6.96 14.45
C GLY A 188 -4.49 -7.49 15.74
N PHE A 189 -3.68 -7.54 16.77
CA PHE A 189 -4.09 -7.85 18.13
C PHE A 189 -3.85 -6.62 19.02
N ASN A 190 -4.90 -6.09 19.65
CA ASN A 190 -4.83 -4.88 20.44
C ASN A 190 -4.77 -5.11 21.95
N GLY A 191 -4.52 -6.34 22.39
CA GLY A 191 -4.50 -6.74 23.80
C GLY A 191 -5.86 -7.24 24.32
N GLU A 192 -6.96 -6.92 23.64
CA GLU A 192 -8.33 -7.30 24.02
C GLU A 192 -9.00 -8.20 22.98
N LYS A 193 -8.71 -8.01 21.70
CA LYS A 193 -9.30 -8.74 20.59
C LYS A 193 -8.36 -8.82 19.38
N VAL A 194 -8.59 -9.80 18.53
CA VAL A 194 -8.02 -9.87 17.19
C VAL A 194 -9.00 -9.22 16.20
N VAL A 195 -8.50 -8.33 15.36
CA VAL A 195 -9.28 -7.76 14.26
C VAL A 195 -8.57 -8.09 12.95
N ALA A 196 -9.30 -8.65 12.00
CA ALA A 196 -8.75 -9.03 10.70
C ALA A 196 -9.49 -8.33 9.56
N ASN A 197 -8.71 -7.68 8.69
CA ASN A 197 -9.19 -7.13 7.45
C ASN A 197 -8.96 -8.13 6.32
N THR A 198 -10.04 -8.50 5.65
CA THR A 198 -10.02 -9.37 4.47
C THR A 198 -10.61 -8.67 3.26
N SER A 199 -10.74 -7.34 3.30
CA SER A 199 -11.32 -6.54 2.22
C SER A 199 -10.32 -5.55 1.64
N VAL A 200 -10.45 -5.31 0.34
CA VAL A 200 -9.64 -4.34 -0.42
C VAL A 200 -9.89 -2.90 0.07
N ASN A 201 -8.86 -2.07 0.04
CA ASN A 201 -8.88 -0.62 0.26
C ASN A 201 -8.90 -0.12 1.72
N GLU A 202 -8.63 -0.95 2.72
CA GLU A 202 -8.63 -0.50 4.11
C GLU A 202 -7.38 -0.90 4.89
N VAL A 203 -6.56 0.08 5.23
CA VAL A 203 -5.35 -0.11 6.07
C VAL A 203 -5.69 -0.08 7.56
N SER A 204 -6.74 0.64 7.94
CA SER A 204 -7.06 0.86 9.36
C SER A 204 -8.04 -0.17 9.89
N LEU A 205 -7.59 -1.01 10.82
CA LEU A 205 -8.46 -1.96 11.54
C LEU A 205 -9.56 -1.26 12.36
N ALA A 206 -9.40 0.02 12.69
CA ALA A 206 -10.43 0.81 13.37
C ALA A 206 -11.68 1.06 12.49
N ARG A 207 -11.63 0.80 11.18
CA ARG A 207 -12.84 0.82 10.34
C ARG A 207 -13.62 -0.48 10.39
N ILE A 208 -12.98 -1.56 10.78
CA ILE A 208 -13.62 -2.86 11.02
C ILE A 208 -14.22 -2.85 12.43
N ASP A 209 -13.42 -2.46 13.41
CA ASP A 209 -13.83 -2.29 14.79
C ASP A 209 -13.48 -0.87 15.28
N PRO A 210 -14.46 0.03 15.42
CA PRO A 210 -14.21 1.42 15.85
C PRO A 210 -13.54 1.55 17.22
N ASP A 211 -13.61 0.52 18.07
CA ASP A 211 -12.99 0.51 19.39
C ASP A 211 -11.55 -0.05 19.38
N TYR A 212 -11.07 -0.54 18.22
CA TYR A 212 -9.74 -1.14 18.11
C TYR A 212 -8.62 -0.25 18.67
N ASN A 213 -8.59 1.02 18.26
CA ASN A 213 -7.57 1.95 18.70
C ASN A 213 -7.74 2.41 20.16
N LYS A 214 -8.95 2.35 20.72
CA LYS A 214 -9.18 2.75 22.12
C LYS A 214 -8.40 1.86 23.08
N ALA A 215 -8.39 0.55 22.85
CA ALA A 215 -7.65 -0.39 23.68
C ALA A 215 -6.14 -0.11 23.63
N LEU A 216 -5.59 0.19 22.44
CA LEU A 216 -4.17 0.53 22.27
C LEU A 216 -3.79 1.82 23.00
N LEU A 217 -4.64 2.83 22.95
CA LEU A 217 -4.36 4.16 23.51
C LEU A 217 -4.70 4.27 25.01
N ALA A 218 -5.45 3.31 25.57
CA ALA A 218 -5.78 3.26 26.98
C ALA A 218 -4.57 2.92 27.85
N ASN A 219 -3.68 2.05 27.35
CA ASN A 219 -2.49 1.62 28.08
C ASN A 219 -1.27 2.46 27.68
N ARG A 220 -0.82 3.34 28.56
CA ARG A 220 0.31 4.25 28.33
C ARG A 220 1.68 3.62 28.54
N THR A 221 1.73 2.44 29.13
CA THR A 221 2.98 1.77 29.48
C THR A 221 3.08 0.45 28.75
N ARG A 222 4.17 0.27 28.02
CA ARG A 222 4.56 -0.97 27.36
C ARG A 222 5.55 -1.70 28.26
N SER A 223 5.51 -3.02 28.37
CA SER A 223 6.58 -3.74 29.07
C SER A 223 7.90 -3.61 28.31
N ALA A 224 9.01 -3.74 29.01
CA ALA A 224 10.33 -3.66 28.38
C ALA A 224 10.55 -4.79 27.36
N SER A 225 10.01 -5.98 27.63
CA SER A 225 10.07 -7.11 26.70
C SER A 225 9.27 -6.84 25.42
N LEU A 226 8.07 -6.30 25.52
CA LEU A 226 7.23 -5.93 24.36
C LEU A 226 7.89 -4.80 23.55
N ALA A 227 8.41 -3.76 24.20
CA ALA A 227 9.08 -2.65 23.53
C ALA A 227 10.34 -3.11 22.75
N GLU A 228 11.15 -3.97 23.35
CA GLU A 228 12.34 -4.55 22.68
C GLU A 228 11.93 -5.47 21.53
N PHE A 229 10.90 -6.30 21.73
CA PHE A 229 10.39 -7.21 20.70
C PHE A 229 9.82 -6.43 19.52
N THR A 230 8.95 -5.42 19.77
CA THR A 230 8.39 -4.57 18.72
C THR A 230 9.47 -3.93 17.85
N TYR A 231 10.56 -3.45 18.47
CA TYR A 231 11.67 -2.87 17.70
C TYR A 231 12.35 -3.91 16.80
N LYS A 232 12.57 -5.12 17.30
CA LYS A 232 13.19 -6.22 16.53
C LYS A 232 12.28 -6.68 15.39
N GLU A 233 11.01 -6.78 15.67
CA GLU A 233 10.00 -7.13 14.68
C GLU A 233 9.89 -6.07 13.58
N LEU A 234 9.90 -4.76 13.92
CA LEU A 234 10.00 -3.68 12.94
C LEU A 234 11.25 -3.81 12.06
N CYS A 235 12.43 -4.15 12.63
CA CYS A 235 13.63 -4.39 11.83
C CYS A 235 13.44 -5.55 10.85
N PHE A 236 12.82 -6.65 11.29
CA PHE A 236 12.51 -7.79 10.44
C PHE A 236 11.56 -7.39 9.31
N ALA A 237 10.44 -6.74 9.63
CA ALA A 237 9.42 -6.35 8.68
C ALA A 237 9.97 -5.40 7.61
N MET A 238 10.73 -4.39 8.02
CA MET A 238 11.31 -3.41 7.10
C MET A 238 12.43 -3.99 6.23
N ASP A 239 13.26 -4.87 6.76
CA ASP A 239 14.34 -5.50 6.00
C ASP A 239 13.83 -6.49 4.94
N HIS A 240 12.62 -7.07 5.11
CA HIS A 240 12.09 -8.10 4.22
C HIS A 240 10.93 -7.63 3.33
N PHE A 241 10.12 -6.68 3.79
CA PHE A 241 8.88 -6.31 3.10
C PHE A 241 8.84 -4.88 2.56
N TYR A 242 9.80 -4.02 2.93
CA TYR A 242 9.88 -2.67 2.37
C TYR A 242 10.39 -2.69 0.92
N GLY A 243 9.72 -1.95 0.03
CA GLY A 243 9.92 -2.04 -1.42
C GLY A 243 11.12 -1.27 -1.98
N PHE A 244 11.83 -0.53 -1.17
CA PHE A 244 12.97 0.31 -1.57
C PHE A 244 12.67 1.20 -2.79
N PRO A 245 11.62 2.05 -2.74
CA PRO A 245 11.31 2.95 -3.85
C PRO A 245 12.49 3.87 -4.17
N GLY A 246 12.74 4.09 -5.46
CA GLY A 246 13.93 4.81 -5.95
C GLY A 246 14.07 6.27 -5.48
N ARG A 247 13.09 6.79 -4.72
CA ARG A 247 13.08 8.15 -4.15
C ARG A 247 13.67 8.25 -2.75
N VAL A 248 13.92 7.14 -2.08
CA VAL A 248 14.49 7.13 -0.73
C VAL A 248 16.00 7.21 -0.81
N ALA A 249 16.58 8.28 -0.26
CA ALA A 249 18.00 8.56 -0.38
C ALA A 249 18.92 7.52 0.25
N LEU A 250 18.44 6.79 1.28
CA LEU A 250 19.21 5.81 2.04
C LEU A 250 18.98 4.35 1.59
N ASN A 251 18.29 4.11 0.48
CA ASN A 251 17.99 2.76 0.00
C ASN A 251 19.22 1.87 -0.12
N ASP A 252 20.32 2.36 -0.69
CA ASP A 252 21.56 1.58 -0.83
C ASP A 252 22.12 1.13 0.53
N LYS A 253 21.94 1.95 1.56
CA LYS A 253 22.36 1.63 2.93
C LYS A 253 21.41 0.62 3.58
N LEU A 254 20.09 0.84 3.42
CA LEU A 254 19.06 -0.08 3.91
C LEU A 254 19.24 -1.47 3.31
N ILE A 255 19.46 -1.57 2.00
CA ILE A 255 19.70 -2.84 1.30
C ILE A 255 21.00 -3.50 1.79
N ALA A 256 22.06 -2.72 2.00
CA ALA A 256 23.38 -3.27 2.35
C ALA A 256 23.48 -3.75 3.79
N LYS A 257 22.81 -3.10 4.74
CA LYS A 257 23.03 -3.35 6.17
C LYS A 257 21.77 -3.42 7.05
N GLY A 258 20.60 -3.24 6.46
CA GLY A 258 19.31 -3.28 7.14
C GLY A 258 18.96 -2.01 7.91
N MET A 259 17.72 -1.99 8.47
CA MET A 259 17.16 -0.85 9.18
C MET A 259 17.98 -0.46 10.42
N ASP A 260 18.28 -1.41 11.29
CA ASP A 260 18.93 -1.13 12.58
C ASP A 260 20.25 -0.35 12.42
N LYS A 261 21.13 -0.85 11.55
CA LYS A 261 22.44 -0.22 11.32
C LYS A 261 22.33 1.09 10.54
N THR A 262 21.44 1.16 9.56
CA THR A 262 21.23 2.40 8.79
C THR A 262 20.69 3.50 9.67
N LEU A 263 19.74 3.17 10.55
CA LEU A 263 19.20 4.10 11.52
C LEU A 263 20.30 4.65 12.44
N GLU A 264 21.14 3.76 12.97
CA GLU A 264 22.18 4.13 13.95
C GLU A 264 23.35 4.88 13.33
N GLU A 265 23.79 4.52 12.11
CA GLU A 265 25.05 4.99 11.51
C GLU A 265 24.85 6.09 10.45
N ASP A 266 23.74 6.13 9.73
CA ASP A 266 23.56 6.99 8.55
C ASP A 266 22.54 8.11 8.75
N LEU A 267 21.68 8.04 9.78
CA LEU A 267 20.74 9.09 10.11
C LEU A 267 21.15 9.79 11.41
N LYS A 268 21.39 11.11 11.34
CA LYS A 268 21.84 11.91 12.51
C LYS A 268 20.93 11.74 13.74
N ALA A 269 19.61 11.73 13.53
CA ALA A 269 18.63 11.52 14.60
C ALA A 269 18.41 10.03 14.93
N GLY A 270 19.06 9.12 14.22
CA GLY A 270 18.80 7.69 14.29
C GLY A 270 18.97 7.08 15.68
N PRO A 271 20.06 7.35 16.43
CA PRO A 271 20.21 6.86 17.80
C PRO A 271 19.08 7.33 18.72
N THR A 272 18.60 8.57 18.58
CA THR A 272 17.46 9.10 19.34
C THR A 272 16.16 8.38 18.94
N ILE A 273 15.90 8.21 17.65
CA ILE A 273 14.75 7.49 17.13
C ILE A 273 14.73 6.04 17.66
N LYS A 274 15.87 5.34 17.58
CA LYS A 274 16.01 3.98 18.10
C LYS A 274 15.69 3.89 19.59
N LYS A 275 16.17 4.84 20.39
CA LYS A 275 15.85 4.94 21.83
C LYS A 275 14.34 5.10 22.05
N LEU A 276 13.70 6.01 21.31
CA LEU A 276 12.26 6.27 21.42
C LEU A 276 11.42 5.05 21.01
N LEU A 277 11.81 4.34 19.94
CA LEU A 277 11.13 3.12 19.49
C LEU A 277 11.18 2.00 20.54
N LYS A 278 12.23 1.93 21.33
CA LYS A 278 12.45 0.93 22.41
C LYS A 278 11.94 1.39 23.76
N SER A 279 11.26 2.55 23.83
CA SER A 279 10.74 3.06 25.08
C SER A 279 9.52 2.29 25.58
N THR A 280 9.40 2.21 26.89
CA THR A 280 8.21 1.70 27.58
C THR A 280 7.09 2.76 27.69
N ASP A 281 7.37 4.03 27.38
CA ASP A 281 6.38 5.11 27.31
C ASP A 281 5.76 5.17 25.90
N LEU A 282 4.43 5.11 25.84
CA LEU A 282 3.70 5.11 24.58
C LEU A 282 3.90 6.40 23.78
N ALA A 283 4.00 7.56 24.43
CA ALA A 283 4.18 8.84 23.74
C ALA A 283 5.57 8.91 23.10
N GLU A 284 6.61 8.39 23.76
CA GLU A 284 7.95 8.27 23.19
C GLU A 284 7.95 7.33 21.99
N PHE A 285 7.29 6.18 22.09
CA PHE A 285 7.17 5.24 20.97
C PHE A 285 6.47 5.87 19.76
N ILE A 286 5.36 6.58 19.97
CA ILE A 286 4.64 7.30 18.89
C ILE A 286 5.56 8.32 18.19
N VAL A 287 6.34 9.08 18.95
CA VAL A 287 7.31 10.03 18.38
C VAL A 287 8.42 9.27 17.65
N GLY A 288 8.88 8.14 18.18
CA GLY A 288 9.85 7.27 17.55
C GLY A 288 9.38 6.74 16.19
N MET A 289 8.12 6.27 16.09
CA MET A 289 7.51 5.83 14.83
C MET A 289 7.41 6.98 13.82
N GLY A 290 6.98 8.16 14.26
CA GLY A 290 6.99 9.36 13.41
C GLY A 290 8.41 9.74 12.94
N GLY A 291 9.42 9.56 13.81
CA GLY A 291 10.84 9.77 13.48
C GLY A 291 11.37 8.73 12.48
N LEU A 292 11.00 7.46 12.66
CA LEU A 292 11.37 6.38 11.74
C LEU A 292 10.87 6.66 10.32
N ASN A 293 9.73 7.29 10.18
CA ASN A 293 9.20 7.70 8.89
C ASN A 293 10.14 8.61 8.08
N ALA A 294 11.04 9.37 8.76
CA ALA A 294 12.01 10.20 8.06
C ALA A 294 13.03 9.38 7.24
N LEU A 295 13.32 8.14 7.66
CA LEU A 295 14.20 7.24 6.93
C LEU A 295 13.55 6.67 5.66
N TYR A 296 12.22 6.52 5.64
CA TYR A 296 11.45 5.82 4.61
C TYR A 296 10.48 6.72 3.83
N TYR A 297 10.60 8.03 3.95
CA TYR A 297 9.60 8.95 3.42
C TYR A 297 9.64 9.04 1.88
N GLU A 298 8.58 8.56 1.21
CA GLU A 298 8.52 8.57 -0.27
C GLU A 298 7.10 8.80 -0.84
N GLY A 299 6.06 8.78 -0.02
CA GLY A 299 4.68 9.06 -0.42
C GLY A 299 3.68 7.93 -0.13
N HIS A 300 4.08 6.66 -0.13
CA HIS A 300 3.24 5.52 0.27
C HIS A 300 3.51 5.08 1.71
N THR A 301 4.77 5.13 2.17
CA THR A 301 5.10 4.76 3.54
C THR A 301 4.61 5.81 4.53
N SER A 302 3.87 5.37 5.54
CA SER A 302 3.39 6.20 6.65
C SER A 302 3.46 5.41 7.95
N MET A 303 4.36 5.85 8.82
CA MET A 303 4.60 5.26 10.15
C MET A 303 4.12 6.17 11.28
N ASP A 304 3.35 7.22 10.96
CA ASP A 304 2.77 8.12 11.96
C ASP A 304 1.50 7.49 12.56
N ILE A 305 1.71 6.66 13.59
CA ILE A 305 0.63 6.00 14.33
C ILE A 305 -0.16 6.95 15.24
N SER A 306 0.21 8.24 15.34
CA SER A 306 -0.59 9.24 16.07
C SER A 306 -1.99 9.41 15.47
N SER A 307 -2.18 9.01 14.23
CA SER A 307 -3.50 8.93 13.57
C SER A 307 -4.49 8.01 14.27
N ALA A 308 -4.02 7.04 15.09
CA ALA A 308 -4.85 6.19 15.93
C ALA A 308 -5.72 6.98 16.92
N MET A 309 -5.30 8.19 17.32
CA MET A 309 -6.09 9.08 18.18
C MET A 309 -7.33 9.68 17.48
N GLY A 310 -7.46 9.49 16.14
CA GLY A 310 -8.58 10.04 15.38
C GLY A 310 -8.51 11.56 15.19
N ARG A 311 -9.63 12.14 14.71
CA ARG A 311 -9.75 13.59 14.49
C ARG A 311 -10.04 14.35 15.77
N ASP A 312 -10.88 13.79 16.62
CA ASP A 312 -11.15 14.35 17.96
C ASP A 312 -10.15 13.80 18.97
N ARG A 313 -9.15 14.62 19.30
CA ARG A 313 -8.09 14.29 20.25
C ARG A 313 -8.42 14.67 21.67
N SER A 314 -9.59 15.24 21.95
CA SER A 314 -9.96 15.74 23.29
C SER A 314 -9.94 14.62 24.34
N GLN A 315 -10.33 13.41 23.97
CA GLN A 315 -10.27 12.24 24.85
C GLN A 315 -8.83 11.75 25.16
N TYR A 316 -7.83 12.26 24.42
CA TYR A 316 -6.41 11.88 24.55
C TYR A 316 -5.50 13.09 24.84
N GLU A 317 -6.01 14.15 25.49
CA GLU A 317 -5.29 15.41 25.72
C GLU A 317 -3.95 15.21 26.45
N GLU A 318 -3.91 14.33 27.45
CA GLU A 318 -2.66 14.06 28.17
C GLU A 318 -1.61 13.35 27.28
N LEU A 319 -2.04 12.37 26.46
CA LEU A 319 -1.15 11.70 25.52
C LEU A 319 -0.68 12.68 24.44
N ALA A 320 -1.57 13.48 23.88
CA ALA A 320 -1.23 14.49 22.89
C ALA A 320 -0.24 15.54 23.45
N SER A 321 -0.44 15.96 24.72
CA SER A 321 0.46 16.87 25.41
C SER A 321 1.82 16.25 25.69
N ALA A 322 1.87 14.96 26.06
CA ALA A 322 3.12 14.23 26.24
C ALA A 322 3.88 14.10 24.91
N ILE A 323 3.20 13.72 23.81
CA ILE A 323 3.79 13.66 22.46
C ILE A 323 4.41 15.01 22.09
N LYS A 324 3.67 16.11 22.27
CA LYS A 324 4.16 17.46 21.96
C LYS A 324 5.41 17.81 22.75
N ARG A 325 5.43 17.53 24.06
CA ARG A 325 6.60 17.76 24.92
C ARG A 325 7.83 16.97 24.42
N ILE A 326 7.65 15.68 24.11
CA ILE A 326 8.73 14.81 23.63
C ILE A 326 9.26 15.31 22.28
N GLN A 327 8.39 15.80 21.40
CA GLN A 327 8.79 16.43 20.14
C GLN A 327 9.61 17.72 20.36
N GLU A 328 9.26 18.53 21.35
CA GLU A 328 10.00 19.74 21.71
C GLU A 328 11.37 19.43 22.34
N GLU A 329 11.48 18.33 23.09
CA GLU A 329 12.72 17.86 23.71
C GLU A 329 13.67 17.18 22.69
N ASN A 330 13.14 16.55 21.64
CA ASN A 330 13.91 15.83 20.64
C ASN A 330 13.91 16.57 19.28
N LYS A 331 14.56 17.73 19.26
CA LYS A 331 14.60 18.60 18.07
C LYS A 331 15.28 17.95 16.87
N ASP A 332 16.28 17.10 17.09
CA ASP A 332 16.99 16.34 16.05
C ASP A 332 16.02 15.41 15.30
N VAL A 333 15.11 14.74 16.00
CA VAL A 333 14.05 13.92 15.40
C VAL A 333 13.08 14.77 14.60
N MET A 334 12.67 15.92 15.14
CA MET A 334 11.76 16.82 14.44
C MET A 334 12.40 17.48 13.22
N ASP A 335 13.72 17.73 13.25
CA ASP A 335 14.47 18.22 12.10
C ASP A 335 14.56 17.14 11.02
N ALA A 336 14.83 15.87 11.38
CA ALA A 336 14.83 14.74 10.44
C ALA A 336 13.44 14.54 9.77
N ILE A 337 12.35 14.62 10.55
CA ILE A 337 10.97 14.55 10.01
C ILE A 337 10.73 15.70 9.03
N ARG A 338 11.18 16.91 9.35
CA ARG A 338 11.02 18.10 8.52
C ARG A 338 11.85 17.99 7.24
N GLU A 339 13.08 17.50 7.32
CA GLU A 339 13.95 17.26 6.18
C GLU A 339 13.39 16.19 5.24
N GLY A 340 12.95 15.05 5.79
CA GLY A 340 12.24 14.01 5.02
C GLY A 340 10.99 14.55 4.31
N ARG A 341 10.20 15.37 4.99
CA ARG A 341 9.05 16.06 4.38
C ARG A 341 9.46 17.12 3.36
N SER A 342 10.62 17.77 3.50
CA SER A 342 11.08 18.81 2.57
C SER A 342 11.53 18.25 1.22
N THR A 343 11.97 17.00 1.17
CA THR A 343 12.23 16.30 -0.10
C THR A 343 10.94 16.11 -0.90
N MET A 344 9.78 16.06 -0.21
CA MET A 344 8.45 16.15 -0.81
C MET A 344 7.94 17.61 -0.88
N GLY A 345 8.60 18.57 -0.26
CA GLY A 345 8.22 19.98 -0.23
C GLY A 345 8.42 20.67 -1.59
N GLY A 346 9.39 20.23 -2.39
CA GLY A 346 9.50 20.59 -3.80
C GLY A 346 8.20 20.27 -4.56
N ARG A 347 7.61 19.12 -4.30
CA ARG A 347 6.29 18.75 -4.84
C ARG A 347 5.16 19.67 -4.37
N SER A 348 5.21 20.20 -3.16
CA SER A 348 4.20 21.17 -2.68
C SER A 348 4.22 22.46 -3.49
N LEU A 349 5.41 22.94 -3.88
CA LEU A 349 5.55 24.10 -4.75
C LEU A 349 5.07 23.79 -6.17
N GLU A 350 5.36 22.60 -6.70
CA GLU A 350 4.88 22.15 -8.00
C GLU A 350 3.37 21.97 -8.01
N VAL A 351 2.79 21.34 -6.98
CA VAL A 351 1.32 21.25 -6.81
C VAL A 351 0.70 22.64 -6.80
N MET A 352 1.33 23.60 -6.12
CA MET A 352 0.85 24.98 -6.06
C MET A 352 0.97 25.67 -7.41
N ALA A 353 2.07 25.43 -8.16
CA ALA A 353 2.25 25.92 -9.52
C ALA A 353 1.15 25.44 -10.46
N VAL A 354 0.93 24.14 -10.50
CA VAL A 354 -0.13 23.51 -11.31
C VAL A 354 -1.51 24.06 -10.93
N ARG A 355 -1.83 24.07 -9.64
CA ARG A 355 -3.14 24.54 -9.14
C ARG A 355 -3.38 26.03 -9.34
N THR A 356 -2.33 26.82 -9.57
CA THR A 356 -2.42 28.25 -9.86
C THR A 356 -2.49 28.52 -11.37
N LEU A 357 -1.64 27.86 -12.17
CA LEU A 357 -1.53 28.11 -13.61
C LEU A 357 -2.65 27.47 -14.43
N ARG A 358 -3.07 26.25 -14.04
CA ARG A 358 -4.14 25.52 -14.74
C ARG A 358 -5.46 26.30 -14.78
N PRO A 359 -6.02 26.80 -13.65
CA PRO A 359 -7.23 27.62 -13.66
C PRO A 359 -7.12 28.88 -14.50
N GLN A 360 -5.94 29.51 -14.53
CA GLN A 360 -5.72 30.71 -15.37
C GLN A 360 -5.85 30.39 -16.86
N SER A 361 -5.43 29.18 -17.27
CA SER A 361 -5.51 28.73 -18.67
C SER A 361 -6.87 28.16 -19.03
N TYR A 362 -7.51 27.44 -18.11
CA TYR A 362 -8.82 26.83 -18.32
C TYR A 362 -10.01 27.76 -18.02
N GLY A 363 -9.75 28.91 -17.37
CA GLY A 363 -10.79 29.90 -17.07
C GLY A 363 -11.65 29.61 -15.83
N ASP A 364 -11.49 28.43 -15.21
CA ASP A 364 -12.24 28.03 -14.01
C ASP A 364 -11.35 27.14 -13.11
N ALA A 365 -11.29 27.47 -11.81
CA ALA A 365 -10.56 26.75 -10.80
C ALA A 365 -11.19 25.38 -10.45
N GLN A 366 -12.47 25.21 -10.71
CA GLN A 366 -13.25 24.02 -10.40
C GLN A 366 -13.63 23.22 -11.67
N ALA A 367 -13.08 23.59 -12.83
CA ALA A 367 -13.37 22.92 -14.08
C ALA A 367 -13.00 21.44 -14.01
N THR A 368 -13.97 20.57 -14.27
CA THR A 368 -13.81 19.13 -14.46
C THR A 368 -13.87 18.74 -15.94
N TYR A 369 -14.41 19.61 -16.77
CA TYR A 369 -14.50 19.50 -18.23
C TYR A 369 -14.23 20.86 -18.87
N VAL A 370 -13.33 20.89 -19.84
CA VAL A 370 -13.01 22.09 -20.61
C VAL A 370 -13.01 21.74 -22.10
N LYS A 371 -13.73 22.53 -22.92
CA LYS A 371 -13.71 22.43 -24.39
C LYS A 371 -13.01 23.63 -24.99
N LYS A 372 -12.08 23.39 -25.93
CA LYS A 372 -11.50 24.43 -26.76
C LYS A 372 -11.20 23.89 -28.16
N GLY A 373 -11.79 24.52 -29.17
CA GLY A 373 -11.76 23.99 -30.54
C GLY A 373 -12.33 22.58 -30.61
N ASN A 374 -11.59 21.67 -31.23
CA ASN A 374 -11.96 20.25 -31.36
C ASN A 374 -11.40 19.34 -30.23
N THR A 375 -10.99 19.93 -29.11
CA THR A 375 -10.38 19.21 -28.00
C THR A 375 -11.15 19.42 -26.71
N ALA A 376 -11.46 18.31 -26.03
CA ALA A 376 -12.02 18.27 -24.68
C ALA A 376 -10.94 17.79 -23.69
N VAL A 377 -10.94 18.38 -22.50
CA VAL A 377 -10.07 17.99 -21.39
C VAL A 377 -10.93 17.60 -20.20
N CYS A 378 -10.69 16.42 -19.66
CA CYS A 378 -11.22 15.95 -18.39
C CYS A 378 -10.18 16.19 -17.30
N VAL A 379 -10.58 16.79 -16.17
CA VAL A 379 -9.67 17.22 -15.10
C VAL A 379 -10.09 16.65 -13.76
N PHE A 380 -9.22 15.91 -13.09
CA PHE A 380 -9.39 15.47 -11.70
C PHE A 380 -8.04 15.25 -11.01
N ASN A 381 -8.01 15.49 -9.69
CA ASN A 381 -6.76 15.53 -8.91
C ASN A 381 -6.50 14.27 -8.06
N SER A 382 -7.37 13.29 -8.12
CA SER A 382 -7.24 12.01 -7.40
C SER A 382 -8.15 10.97 -8.03
N PHE A 383 -7.76 9.71 -8.01
CA PHE A 383 -8.64 8.57 -8.33
C PHE A 383 -9.43 8.20 -7.08
N ASN A 384 -10.47 8.96 -6.76
CA ASN A 384 -11.23 8.79 -5.52
C ASN A 384 -12.59 8.11 -5.74
N THR A 385 -13.14 7.56 -4.66
CA THR A 385 -14.41 6.82 -4.61
C THR A 385 -15.45 7.55 -3.75
N ARG A 386 -15.59 8.87 -3.91
CA ARG A 386 -16.48 9.70 -3.06
C ARG A 386 -17.95 9.35 -3.20
N ALA A 387 -18.37 8.80 -4.33
CA ALA A 387 -19.72 8.36 -4.58
C ALA A 387 -19.89 6.83 -4.39
N GLU A 388 -19.01 6.17 -3.65
CA GLU A 388 -19.04 4.71 -3.46
C GLU A 388 -20.40 4.21 -2.98
N ASP A 389 -20.97 4.82 -1.94
CA ASP A 389 -22.29 4.45 -1.41
C ASP A 389 -23.41 4.65 -2.46
N ALA A 390 -23.32 5.71 -3.27
CA ALA A 390 -24.29 5.98 -4.34
C ALA A 390 -24.16 4.94 -5.47
N TRP A 391 -22.93 4.55 -5.85
CA TRP A 391 -22.70 3.47 -6.81
C TRP A 391 -23.23 2.13 -6.27
N LYS A 392 -22.94 1.78 -5.01
CA LYS A 392 -23.45 0.56 -4.36
C LYS A 392 -24.98 0.55 -4.31
N ALA A 393 -25.61 1.68 -3.98
CA ALA A 393 -27.07 1.81 -3.98
C ALA A 393 -27.67 1.64 -5.39
N TYR A 394 -27.03 2.19 -6.41
CA TYR A 394 -27.47 2.04 -7.80
C TYR A 394 -27.45 0.57 -8.25
N TYR A 395 -26.33 -0.12 -8.05
CA TYR A 395 -26.18 -1.53 -8.40
C TYR A 395 -27.05 -2.48 -7.55
N ALA A 396 -27.42 -2.07 -6.34
CA ALA A 396 -28.40 -2.75 -5.51
C ALA A 396 -29.86 -2.45 -5.90
N GLY A 397 -30.10 -1.56 -6.88
CA GLY A 397 -31.45 -1.15 -7.29
C GLY A 397 -32.17 -0.27 -6.25
N THR A 398 -31.46 0.34 -5.31
CA THR A 398 -32.00 1.15 -4.20
C THR A 398 -31.77 2.66 -4.39
N GLY A 399 -31.01 3.07 -5.40
CA GLY A 399 -30.72 4.46 -5.70
C GLY A 399 -30.58 4.73 -7.20
N PRO A 400 -30.58 6.03 -7.61
CA PRO A 400 -30.33 6.42 -8.99
C PRO A 400 -28.85 6.25 -9.36
N LYS A 401 -28.58 6.17 -10.67
CA LYS A 401 -27.19 6.23 -11.18
C LYS A 401 -26.53 7.55 -10.75
N PRO A 402 -25.34 7.52 -10.16
CA PRO A 402 -24.63 8.73 -9.76
C PRO A 402 -24.40 9.67 -10.96
N ASN A 403 -24.60 10.96 -10.74
CA ASN A 403 -24.48 12.01 -11.74
C ASN A 403 -23.57 13.15 -11.24
N ILE A 404 -23.15 14.03 -12.14
CA ILE A 404 -22.20 15.10 -11.84
C ILE A 404 -22.77 16.18 -10.92
N ASP A 405 -24.08 16.43 -10.95
CA ASP A 405 -24.70 17.50 -10.15
C ASP A 405 -24.65 17.19 -8.66
N ASP A 406 -24.86 15.92 -8.31
CA ASP A 406 -24.87 15.43 -6.93
C ASP A 406 -23.49 14.96 -6.45
N ASN A 407 -22.59 14.57 -7.38
CA ASN A 407 -21.32 13.89 -7.06
C ASN A 407 -20.10 14.57 -7.72
N LYS A 408 -20.05 15.89 -7.73
CA LYS A 408 -18.98 16.71 -8.36
C LYS A 408 -17.53 16.37 -7.95
N GLY A 409 -17.36 15.68 -6.84
CA GLY A 409 -16.03 15.31 -6.31
C GLY A 409 -15.61 13.87 -6.61
N ASP A 410 -16.47 13.06 -7.22
CA ASP A 410 -16.17 11.66 -7.55
C ASP A 410 -15.46 11.55 -8.91
N SER A 411 -14.35 10.83 -8.95
CA SER A 411 -13.51 10.75 -10.15
C SER A 411 -14.19 10.01 -11.30
N MET A 412 -14.93 8.94 -10.99
CA MET A 412 -15.60 8.15 -12.03
C MET A 412 -16.77 8.92 -12.63
N VAL A 413 -17.54 9.61 -11.79
CA VAL A 413 -18.64 10.47 -12.22
C VAL A 413 -18.14 11.62 -13.09
N ILE A 414 -17.05 12.29 -12.69
CA ILE A 414 -16.39 13.34 -13.48
C ILE A 414 -15.97 12.79 -14.84
N PHE A 415 -15.30 11.65 -14.85
CA PHE A 415 -14.79 11.06 -16.08
C PHE A 415 -15.89 10.65 -17.04
N LEU A 416 -16.95 9.99 -16.56
CA LEU A 416 -18.12 9.59 -17.36
C LEU A 416 -18.87 10.79 -17.93
N ASP A 417 -19.09 11.83 -17.13
CA ASP A 417 -19.73 13.06 -17.59
C ASP A 417 -18.92 13.72 -18.71
N ALA A 418 -17.60 13.87 -18.49
CA ALA A 418 -16.71 14.46 -19.48
C ALA A 418 -16.63 13.64 -20.78
N LEU A 419 -16.52 12.31 -20.67
CA LEU A 419 -16.41 11.40 -21.81
C LEU A 419 -17.70 11.35 -22.61
N ASN A 420 -18.87 11.34 -21.95
CA ASN A 420 -20.17 11.39 -22.62
C ASN A 420 -20.42 12.72 -23.32
N LYS A 421 -20.06 13.85 -22.70
CA LYS A 421 -20.12 15.18 -23.34
C LYS A 421 -19.24 15.24 -24.60
N ALA A 422 -18.00 14.76 -24.51
CA ALA A 422 -17.08 14.74 -25.64
C ALA A 422 -17.57 13.79 -26.75
N GLY A 423 -18.03 12.59 -26.40
CA GLY A 423 -18.54 11.62 -27.36
C GLY A 423 -19.84 12.02 -28.06
N ALA A 424 -20.66 12.85 -27.42
CA ALA A 424 -21.90 13.38 -28.00
C ALA A 424 -21.68 14.64 -28.86
N ASP A 425 -20.55 15.31 -28.76
CA ASP A 425 -20.24 16.54 -29.48
C ASP A 425 -19.50 16.23 -30.79
N PRO A 426 -20.09 16.40 -31.98
CA PRO A 426 -19.49 16.08 -33.26
C PRO A 426 -18.26 16.96 -33.61
N GLU A 427 -18.06 18.06 -32.91
CA GLU A 427 -16.89 18.92 -33.10
C GLU A 427 -15.65 18.40 -32.36
N ILE A 428 -15.83 17.52 -31.36
CA ILE A 428 -14.71 17.00 -30.57
C ILE A 428 -14.07 15.79 -31.25
N GLU A 429 -12.80 15.90 -31.52
CA GLU A 429 -11.95 14.83 -32.08
C GLU A 429 -10.97 14.27 -31.03
N ASN A 430 -10.53 15.12 -30.08
CA ASN A 430 -9.50 14.77 -29.11
C ASN A 430 -10.04 14.86 -27.67
N PHE A 431 -9.66 13.86 -26.86
CA PHE A 431 -10.00 13.80 -25.43
C PHE A 431 -8.75 13.62 -24.59
N ILE A 432 -8.45 14.61 -23.79
CA ILE A 432 -7.26 14.64 -22.93
C ILE A 432 -7.68 14.41 -21.49
N VAL A 433 -6.99 13.50 -20.79
CA VAL A 433 -7.15 13.33 -19.35
C VAL A 433 -6.02 14.08 -18.64
N ASP A 434 -6.34 15.20 -18.01
CA ASP A 434 -5.37 16.00 -17.25
C ASP A 434 -5.25 15.49 -15.82
N ILE A 435 -4.15 14.79 -15.55
CA ILE A 435 -3.77 14.29 -14.23
C ILE A 435 -2.49 14.95 -13.70
N THR A 436 -2.15 16.16 -14.19
CA THR A 436 -0.94 16.88 -13.79
C THR A 436 -0.87 17.24 -12.30
N SER A 437 -1.99 17.21 -11.58
CA SER A 437 -2.04 17.39 -10.11
C SER A 437 -2.60 16.17 -9.39
N ASN A 438 -2.48 14.97 -9.98
CA ASN A 438 -3.09 13.75 -9.46
C ASN A 438 -2.09 12.90 -8.69
N GLY A 439 -2.22 12.85 -7.36
CA GLY A 439 -1.34 12.08 -6.47
C GLY A 439 -1.67 10.59 -6.37
N GLY A 440 -2.65 10.09 -7.13
CA GLY A 440 -3.08 8.69 -7.07
C GLY A 440 -4.47 8.48 -6.48
N GLY A 441 -4.70 7.31 -5.91
CA GLY A 441 -5.97 6.90 -5.30
C GLY A 441 -6.32 5.45 -5.58
N SER A 442 -7.58 5.16 -5.88
CA SER A 442 -8.11 3.81 -6.09
C SER A 442 -7.69 3.20 -7.44
N ALA A 443 -7.15 1.99 -7.39
CA ALA A 443 -6.84 1.21 -8.59
C ALA A 443 -8.12 0.82 -9.35
N ASP A 444 -9.24 0.58 -8.67
CA ASP A 444 -10.52 0.24 -9.31
C ASP A 444 -10.99 1.32 -10.28
N ILE A 445 -10.82 2.58 -9.87
CA ILE A 445 -11.16 3.73 -10.72
C ILE A 445 -10.25 3.76 -11.95
N VAL A 446 -8.95 3.47 -11.79
CA VAL A 446 -8.01 3.34 -12.90
C VAL A 446 -8.45 2.22 -13.84
N MET A 447 -8.79 1.04 -13.29
CA MET A 447 -9.22 -0.13 -14.08
C MET A 447 -10.49 0.18 -14.87
N ALA A 448 -11.48 0.85 -14.25
CA ALA A 448 -12.72 1.23 -14.90
C ALA A 448 -12.48 2.25 -16.03
N MET A 449 -11.72 3.32 -15.77
CA MET A 449 -11.43 4.36 -16.77
C MET A 449 -10.63 3.80 -17.95
N THR A 450 -9.60 2.99 -17.69
CA THR A 450 -8.80 2.37 -18.76
C THR A 450 -9.63 1.39 -19.59
N SER A 451 -10.58 0.67 -18.97
CA SER A 451 -11.50 -0.20 -19.69
C SER A 451 -12.35 0.58 -20.71
N LEU A 452 -12.86 1.76 -20.34
CA LEU A 452 -13.64 2.62 -21.24
C LEU A 452 -12.82 3.13 -22.43
N ILE A 453 -11.53 3.38 -22.24
CA ILE A 453 -10.63 3.88 -23.29
C ILE A 453 -10.08 2.75 -24.15
N MET A 454 -9.60 1.65 -23.54
CA MET A 454 -8.82 0.61 -24.23
C MET A 454 -9.59 -0.69 -24.47
N ASN A 455 -10.81 -0.83 -23.94
CA ASN A 455 -11.55 -2.11 -23.90
C ASN A 455 -10.79 -3.25 -23.17
N LYS A 456 -9.92 -2.92 -22.25
CA LYS A 456 -9.14 -3.85 -21.41
C LYS A 456 -8.96 -3.28 -20.03
N SER A 457 -8.97 -4.16 -19.03
CA SER A 457 -8.69 -3.81 -17.65
C SER A 457 -7.82 -4.89 -17.01
N TYR A 458 -6.65 -4.51 -16.53
CA TYR A 458 -5.69 -5.42 -15.92
C TYR A 458 -4.77 -4.67 -14.94
N LEU A 459 -4.22 -5.41 -13.99
CA LEU A 459 -3.17 -4.93 -13.10
C LEU A 459 -1.97 -5.87 -13.22
N CYS A 460 -0.80 -5.32 -13.53
CA CYS A 460 0.45 -6.08 -13.59
C CYS A 460 1.33 -5.74 -12.40
N TYR A 461 1.84 -6.74 -11.71
CA TYR A 461 2.81 -6.53 -10.64
C TYR A 461 3.82 -7.67 -10.55
N ASP A 462 4.99 -7.34 -10.01
CA ASP A 462 6.06 -8.27 -9.67
C ASP A 462 6.18 -8.37 -8.15
N ASN A 463 6.53 -9.57 -7.68
CA ASN A 463 7.08 -9.74 -6.35
C ASN A 463 8.60 -9.96 -6.47
N PRO A 464 9.45 -8.98 -6.10
CA PRO A 464 10.90 -9.14 -6.15
C PRO A 464 11.46 -10.24 -5.23
N LEU A 465 10.75 -10.62 -4.15
CA LEU A 465 11.16 -11.73 -3.27
C LEU A 465 11.14 -13.07 -4.00
N THR A 466 10.03 -13.36 -4.67
CA THR A 466 9.80 -14.62 -5.39
C THR A 466 10.20 -14.57 -6.85
N ARG A 467 10.41 -13.36 -7.39
CA ARG A 467 10.54 -13.06 -8.83
C ARG A 467 9.34 -13.54 -9.65
N GLN A 468 8.21 -13.66 -9.00
CA GLN A 468 6.95 -13.99 -9.63
C GLN A 468 6.34 -12.73 -10.23
N ARG A 469 5.75 -12.86 -11.40
CA ARG A 469 4.96 -11.83 -12.05
C ARG A 469 3.51 -12.26 -12.10
N SER A 470 2.61 -11.32 -11.80
CA SER A 470 1.18 -11.52 -11.82
C SER A 470 0.48 -10.52 -12.73
N ILE A 471 -0.50 -11.00 -13.47
CA ILE A 471 -1.42 -10.18 -14.26
C ILE A 471 -2.82 -10.53 -13.80
N VAL A 472 -3.47 -9.57 -13.15
CA VAL A 472 -4.87 -9.69 -12.69
C VAL A 472 -5.75 -9.03 -13.75
N GLU A 473 -6.72 -9.78 -14.28
CA GLU A 473 -7.70 -9.28 -15.24
C GLU A 473 -9.02 -8.96 -14.55
N TYR A 474 -9.66 -7.88 -15.01
CA TYR A 474 -10.94 -7.42 -14.52
C TYR A 474 -11.98 -7.34 -15.63
N GLU A 475 -13.25 -7.51 -15.28
CA GLU A 475 -14.40 -7.13 -16.11
C GLU A 475 -14.99 -5.84 -15.55
N VAL A 476 -15.44 -4.97 -16.43
CA VAL A 476 -16.05 -3.69 -16.10
C VAL A 476 -17.40 -3.60 -16.82
N ASP A 477 -18.44 -3.27 -16.07
CA ASP A 477 -19.74 -2.86 -16.63
C ASP A 477 -19.58 -1.48 -17.30
N ARG A 478 -19.24 -1.49 -18.60
CA ARG A 478 -18.81 -0.29 -19.33
C ARG A 478 -19.97 0.61 -19.75
N ASN A 479 -21.16 0.05 -19.89
CA ASN A 479 -22.37 0.81 -20.17
C ASN A 479 -23.07 1.28 -18.88
N PHE A 480 -22.63 0.76 -17.74
CA PHE A 480 -23.17 1.06 -16.40
C PHE A 480 -24.68 0.81 -16.33
N ASP A 481 -25.15 -0.31 -16.87
CA ASP A 481 -26.56 -0.74 -16.77
C ASP A 481 -26.83 -1.70 -15.60
N GLY A 482 -25.79 -2.06 -14.84
CA GLY A 482 -25.84 -2.98 -13.71
C GLY A 482 -25.63 -4.44 -14.10
N VAL A 483 -25.31 -4.74 -15.37
CA VAL A 483 -25.14 -6.08 -15.89
C VAL A 483 -23.80 -6.21 -16.60
N PHE A 484 -23.01 -7.22 -16.23
CA PHE A 484 -21.77 -7.53 -16.94
C PHE A 484 -22.08 -8.50 -18.08
N ASP A 485 -22.20 -7.99 -19.31
CA ASP A 485 -22.57 -8.78 -20.49
C ASP A 485 -21.81 -8.36 -21.77
N GLU A 486 -22.19 -8.94 -22.90
CA GLU A 486 -21.56 -8.64 -24.20
C GLU A 486 -21.77 -7.19 -24.66
N LYS A 487 -22.81 -6.50 -24.15
CA LYS A 487 -23.06 -5.09 -24.50
C LYS A 487 -21.97 -4.16 -23.97
N ASP A 488 -21.27 -4.55 -22.92
CA ASP A 488 -20.11 -3.81 -22.44
C ASP A 488 -19.02 -3.66 -23.50
N LYS A 489 -18.88 -4.65 -24.38
CA LYS A 489 -17.91 -4.63 -25.48
C LYS A 489 -18.27 -3.67 -26.60
N ASP A 490 -19.54 -3.30 -26.70
CA ASP A 490 -20.05 -2.39 -27.73
C ASP A 490 -19.83 -0.91 -27.38
N VAL A 491 -19.51 -0.61 -26.10
CA VAL A 491 -19.19 0.75 -25.66
C VAL A 491 -17.88 1.21 -26.30
N LYS A 492 -17.97 2.19 -27.19
CA LYS A 492 -16.83 2.76 -27.92
C LYS A 492 -16.98 4.26 -28.07
N TYR A 493 -15.87 4.95 -27.96
CA TYR A 493 -15.77 6.39 -28.21
C TYR A 493 -14.83 6.63 -29.39
N ASN A 494 -15.31 7.33 -30.40
CA ASN A 494 -14.51 7.67 -31.58
C ASN A 494 -13.72 8.97 -31.33
N LEU A 495 -12.76 8.90 -30.41
CA LEU A 495 -11.95 10.02 -29.95
C LEU A 495 -10.48 9.65 -29.96
N ASN A 496 -9.61 10.61 -30.27
CA ASN A 496 -8.17 10.48 -30.06
C ASN A 496 -7.88 10.77 -28.59
N PHE A 497 -7.43 9.75 -27.86
CA PHE A 497 -7.13 9.87 -26.44
C PHE A 497 -5.69 10.30 -26.19
N GLY A 498 -5.47 11.07 -25.13
CA GLY A 498 -4.17 11.40 -24.58
C GLY A 498 -4.23 11.63 -23.06
N VAL A 499 -3.11 11.50 -22.40
CA VAL A 499 -2.99 11.79 -20.96
C VAL A 499 -1.89 12.80 -20.71
N LEU A 500 -2.23 13.84 -19.94
CA LEU A 500 -1.31 14.90 -19.55
C LEU A 500 -0.79 14.66 -18.15
N THR A 501 0.54 14.50 -18.02
CA THR A 501 1.22 14.14 -16.78
C THR A 501 2.22 15.20 -16.34
N SER A 502 2.49 15.26 -15.04
CA SER A 502 3.62 15.97 -14.46
C SER A 502 4.32 15.09 -13.42
N ASP A 503 5.40 15.58 -12.83
CA ASP A 503 6.08 14.91 -11.71
C ASP A 503 5.19 14.67 -10.47
N ILE A 504 4.05 15.36 -10.39
CA ILE A 504 3.03 15.17 -9.34
C ILE A 504 2.17 13.93 -9.60
N SER A 505 2.05 13.47 -10.86
CA SER A 505 1.25 12.30 -11.23
C SER A 505 1.86 11.02 -10.63
N PHE A 506 1.39 10.62 -9.43
CA PHE A 506 2.02 9.62 -8.57
C PHE A 506 1.08 8.45 -8.27
N SER A 507 1.61 7.26 -7.94
CA SER A 507 0.79 6.08 -7.58
C SER A 507 -0.19 5.70 -8.71
N CYS A 508 -1.50 5.68 -8.49
CA CYS A 508 -2.48 5.50 -9.57
C CYS A 508 -2.38 6.56 -10.67
N GLY A 509 -1.90 7.79 -10.34
CA GLY A 509 -1.56 8.82 -11.33
C GLY A 509 -0.35 8.47 -12.20
N ASN A 510 0.46 7.49 -11.79
CA ASN A 510 1.54 6.88 -12.57
C ASN A 510 1.12 5.58 -13.27
N LEU A 511 0.25 4.78 -12.64
CA LEU A 511 -0.30 3.55 -13.21
C LEU A 511 -1.17 3.84 -14.43
N PHE A 512 -2.08 4.81 -14.35
CA PHE A 512 -3.00 5.17 -15.42
C PHE A 512 -2.27 5.49 -16.75
N PRO A 513 -1.29 6.42 -16.80
CA PRO A 513 -0.54 6.69 -18.02
C PRO A 513 0.32 5.50 -18.48
N SER A 514 0.80 4.63 -17.58
CA SER A 514 1.50 3.40 -17.94
C SER A 514 0.61 2.47 -18.78
N MET A 515 -0.62 2.24 -18.32
CA MET A 515 -1.57 1.39 -19.04
C MET A 515 -1.97 1.98 -20.40
N LEU A 516 -2.20 3.29 -20.47
CA LEU A 516 -2.53 3.99 -21.71
C LEU A 516 -1.36 3.90 -22.71
N LYS A 517 -0.13 4.06 -22.24
CA LYS A 517 1.08 3.93 -23.05
C LYS A 517 1.26 2.51 -23.60
N ASP A 518 0.98 1.47 -22.82
CA ASP A 518 0.95 0.08 -23.27
C ASP A 518 -0.04 -0.16 -24.44
N ALA A 519 -1.13 0.62 -24.47
CA ALA A 519 -2.14 0.61 -25.54
C ALA A 519 -1.80 1.54 -26.72
N GLY A 520 -0.65 2.24 -26.70
CA GLY A 520 -0.22 3.17 -27.73
C GLY A 520 -0.86 4.57 -27.64
N ILE A 521 -1.56 4.86 -26.54
CA ILE A 521 -2.13 6.18 -26.27
C ILE A 521 -1.04 7.11 -25.73
N PRO A 522 -0.84 8.31 -26.31
CA PRO A 522 0.28 9.16 -25.96
C PRO A 522 0.19 9.73 -24.55
N VAL A 523 1.31 9.64 -23.84
CA VAL A 523 1.59 10.37 -22.61
C VAL A 523 2.27 11.68 -22.96
N ILE A 524 1.75 12.79 -22.46
CA ILE A 524 2.14 14.16 -22.81
C ILE A 524 2.59 14.89 -21.55
N GLY A 525 3.59 15.77 -21.66
CA GLY A 525 4.00 16.63 -20.57
C GLY A 525 5.34 16.25 -19.98
N GLU A 526 5.42 16.09 -18.68
CA GLU A 526 6.62 15.64 -17.95
C GLU A 526 6.56 14.15 -17.59
N LYS A 527 7.71 13.61 -17.23
CA LYS A 527 7.83 12.31 -16.58
C LYS A 527 6.96 12.29 -15.33
N SER A 528 6.11 11.27 -15.19
CA SER A 528 5.27 11.10 -14.01
C SER A 528 6.06 10.83 -12.72
N GLY A 529 5.39 10.97 -11.60
CA GLY A 529 6.02 10.91 -10.28
C GLY A 529 6.40 9.51 -9.78
N GLY A 530 6.12 8.43 -10.49
CA GLY A 530 6.43 7.08 -10.02
C GLY A 530 5.52 6.57 -8.91
N GLY A 531 6.08 5.77 -7.98
CA GLY A 531 5.32 5.16 -6.90
C GLY A 531 4.65 3.85 -7.34
N SER A 532 5.44 2.89 -7.81
CA SER A 532 4.94 1.60 -8.27
C SER A 532 4.75 0.59 -7.15
N CYS A 533 5.50 0.71 -6.05
CA CYS A 533 5.31 -0.18 -4.91
C CYS A 533 3.92 0.07 -4.31
N ALA A 534 3.05 -0.93 -4.38
CA ALA A 534 1.72 -0.82 -3.78
C ALA A 534 1.83 -0.66 -2.25
N ILE A 535 0.80 -0.08 -1.65
CA ILE A 535 0.75 0.04 -0.20
C ILE A 535 0.51 -1.34 0.40
N GLN A 536 1.29 -1.68 1.43
CA GLN A 536 1.09 -2.85 2.28
C GLN A 536 0.77 -2.38 3.70
N ALA A 537 -0.31 -2.89 4.26
CA ALA A 537 -0.67 -2.67 5.65
C ALA A 537 0.22 -3.52 6.56
N MET A 538 0.72 -2.93 7.63
CA MET A 538 1.59 -3.56 8.61
C MET A 538 1.02 -3.34 10.01
N CYS A 539 1.45 -4.16 10.96
CA CYS A 539 1.02 -4.06 12.34
C CYS A 539 2.20 -4.28 13.28
N THR A 540 2.42 -3.36 14.22
CA THR A 540 3.43 -3.57 15.26
C THR A 540 2.99 -4.67 16.23
N ALA A 541 3.93 -5.25 16.98
CA ALA A 541 3.60 -6.24 18.01
C ALA A 541 2.66 -5.70 19.11
N ASP A 542 2.63 -4.38 19.28
CA ASP A 542 1.66 -3.70 20.15
C ASP A 542 0.26 -3.60 19.52
N GLY A 543 0.12 -3.86 18.22
CA GLY A 543 -1.14 -3.77 17.49
C GLY A 543 -1.38 -2.46 16.72
N PHE A 544 -0.46 -1.50 16.69
CA PHE A 544 -0.62 -0.28 15.91
C PHE A 544 -0.44 -0.54 14.42
N CYS A 545 -1.42 -0.14 13.62
CA CYS A 545 -1.34 -0.23 12.17
C CYS A 545 -0.49 0.89 11.59
N PHE A 546 0.30 0.55 10.60
CA PHE A 546 1.06 1.48 9.75
C PHE A 546 1.09 0.94 8.31
N GLN A 547 1.68 1.68 7.38
CA GLN A 547 1.77 1.25 5.99
C GLN A 547 3.15 1.48 5.42
N ILE A 548 3.53 0.62 4.48
CA ILE A 548 4.78 0.71 3.74
C ILE A 548 4.56 0.58 2.24
N SER A 549 5.51 1.05 1.45
CA SER A 549 5.68 0.63 0.06
C SER A 549 6.10 -0.83 0.02
N SER A 550 5.29 -1.69 -0.59
CA SER A 550 5.49 -3.14 -0.56
C SER A 550 6.62 -3.60 -1.47
N PHE A 551 7.50 -4.45 -0.94
CA PHE A 551 8.44 -5.21 -1.77
C PHE A 551 7.76 -6.35 -2.53
N ARG A 552 6.62 -6.83 -2.05
CA ARG A 552 5.89 -7.97 -2.63
C ARG A 552 5.00 -7.59 -3.83
N SER A 553 4.65 -6.32 -3.98
CA SER A 553 3.67 -5.87 -4.98
C SER A 553 4.15 -4.60 -5.65
N ARG A 554 5.08 -4.76 -6.59
CA ARG A 554 5.60 -3.66 -7.41
C ARG A 554 4.92 -3.63 -8.76
N LEU A 555 4.07 -2.62 -8.98
CA LEU A 555 3.37 -2.42 -10.25
C LEU A 555 4.35 -2.22 -11.40
N ASN A 556 4.02 -2.77 -12.56
CA ASN A 556 4.79 -2.64 -13.79
C ASN A 556 3.90 -2.51 -15.04
N SER A 557 4.51 -2.16 -16.17
CA SER A 557 3.83 -2.16 -17.45
C SER A 557 3.45 -3.58 -17.87
N LEU A 558 2.55 -3.71 -18.86
CA LEU A 558 2.20 -5.01 -19.45
C LEU A 558 3.43 -5.72 -20.04
N LYS A 559 4.46 -4.97 -20.41
CA LYS A 559 5.75 -5.50 -20.90
C LYS A 559 6.71 -5.89 -19.79
N GLY A 560 6.38 -5.64 -18.51
CA GLY A 560 7.22 -5.92 -17.36
C GLY A 560 8.26 -4.83 -17.07
N GLU A 561 8.06 -3.62 -17.57
CA GLU A 561 8.92 -2.49 -17.25
C GLU A 561 8.58 -1.94 -15.87
N ASN A 562 9.60 -1.73 -15.05
CA ASN A 562 9.43 -1.10 -13.74
C ASN A 562 9.00 0.37 -13.91
N ILE A 563 7.83 0.72 -13.39
CA ILE A 563 7.27 2.07 -13.46
C ILE A 563 7.55 2.92 -12.20
N ASP A 564 8.34 2.42 -11.26
CA ASP A 564 8.59 3.11 -9.98
C ASP A 564 9.25 4.47 -10.15
N THR A 565 10.11 4.62 -11.12
CA THR A 565 10.78 5.90 -11.38
C THR A 565 9.95 6.89 -12.20
N GLY A 566 8.73 6.51 -12.59
CA GLY A 566 7.83 7.31 -13.41
C GLY A 566 7.84 6.94 -14.90
N ILE A 567 6.76 7.31 -15.58
CA ILE A 567 6.55 7.09 -17.01
C ILE A 567 7.09 8.28 -17.79
N LEU A 568 8.01 8.03 -18.71
CA LEU A 568 8.50 9.04 -19.65
C LEU A 568 7.38 9.42 -20.64
N PRO A 569 7.14 10.72 -20.88
CA PRO A 569 6.17 11.13 -21.87
C PRO A 569 6.63 10.75 -23.30
N ASP A 570 5.66 10.42 -24.16
CA ASP A 570 5.89 10.24 -25.59
C ASP A 570 6.05 11.60 -26.29
N ILE A 571 5.39 12.62 -25.73
CA ILE A 571 5.42 13.99 -26.20
C ILE A 571 5.82 14.90 -25.02
N PRO A 572 7.14 15.18 -24.85
CA PRO A 572 7.60 16.03 -23.77
C PRO A 572 7.19 17.49 -23.98
N ILE A 573 6.75 18.13 -22.89
CA ILE A 573 6.54 19.59 -22.84
C ILE A 573 7.57 20.15 -21.86
N ASP A 574 8.32 21.17 -22.29
CA ASP A 574 9.35 21.78 -21.44
C ASP A 574 8.70 22.69 -20.38
N SER A 575 9.00 22.42 -19.11
CA SER A 575 8.60 23.20 -17.93
C SER A 575 9.79 23.79 -17.18
N ASN A 576 11.00 23.73 -17.75
CA ASN A 576 12.23 24.15 -17.06
C ASN A 576 12.33 25.66 -16.82
N SER A 577 11.55 26.48 -17.53
CA SER A 577 11.47 27.89 -17.25
C SER A 577 10.70 28.16 -15.95
N MET A 578 11.02 29.28 -15.30
CA MET A 578 10.38 29.69 -14.06
C MET A 578 9.44 30.87 -14.32
N VAL A 579 8.35 30.91 -13.57
CA VAL A 579 7.38 32.01 -13.63
C VAL A 579 6.99 32.48 -12.24
N GLU A 580 6.82 33.79 -12.08
CA GLU A 580 6.25 34.34 -10.85
C GLU A 580 4.73 34.15 -10.86
N VAL A 581 4.20 33.59 -9.81
CA VAL A 581 2.75 33.44 -9.57
C VAL A 581 2.37 34.05 -8.23
N VAL A 582 1.13 34.50 -8.13
CA VAL A 582 0.56 34.97 -6.87
C VAL A 582 -0.20 33.78 -6.27
N GLY A 583 0.31 33.26 -5.15
CA GLY A 583 -0.31 32.17 -4.40
C GLY A 583 -1.37 32.65 -3.40
N PRO A 584 -1.83 31.76 -2.55
CA PRO A 584 -2.74 32.09 -1.46
C PRO A 584 -2.16 33.23 -0.58
N ASN A 585 -3.02 34.09 -0.05
CA ASN A 585 -2.66 35.25 0.77
C ASN A 585 -1.75 36.29 0.06
N GLU A 586 -1.90 36.44 -1.28
CA GLU A 586 -1.15 37.37 -2.09
C GLU A 586 0.39 37.19 -2.07
N THR A 587 0.85 36.03 -1.65
CA THR A 587 2.28 35.69 -1.60
C THR A 587 2.82 35.47 -3.01
N LYS A 588 3.83 36.22 -3.41
CA LYS A 588 4.56 36.02 -4.67
C LYS A 588 5.50 34.81 -4.55
N MET A 589 5.42 33.92 -5.52
CA MET A 589 6.24 32.70 -5.57
C MET A 589 6.80 32.51 -6.96
N THR A 590 8.04 32.03 -7.03
CA THR A 590 8.66 31.60 -8.29
C THR A 590 8.52 30.09 -8.40
N VAL A 591 7.84 29.61 -9.45
CA VAL A 591 7.49 28.20 -9.66
C VAL A 591 7.79 27.77 -11.09
N LYS A 592 7.84 26.46 -11.34
CA LYS A 592 7.93 25.92 -12.70
C LYS A 592 6.80 26.44 -13.60
N ASN A 593 7.09 26.68 -14.85
CA ASN A 593 6.15 27.21 -15.82
C ASN A 593 5.38 26.09 -16.54
N TYR A 594 4.19 25.80 -16.07
CA TYR A 594 3.29 24.81 -16.68
C TYR A 594 2.31 25.39 -17.71
N LYS A 595 2.47 26.65 -18.17
CA LYS A 595 1.49 27.28 -19.08
C LYS A 595 1.29 26.51 -20.38
N ASP A 596 2.37 25.97 -20.96
CA ASP A 596 2.31 25.22 -22.21
C ASP A 596 1.59 23.87 -22.08
N PHE A 597 1.48 23.33 -20.87
CA PHE A 597 0.69 22.11 -20.57
C PHE A 597 -0.79 22.36 -20.73
N TYR A 598 -1.24 23.59 -20.51
CA TYR A 598 -2.65 23.97 -20.51
C TYR A 598 -3.08 24.73 -21.77
N ASP A 599 -2.23 24.74 -22.81
CA ASP A 599 -2.61 25.14 -24.17
C ASP A 599 -3.36 23.97 -24.84
N ILE A 600 -4.69 23.93 -24.62
CA ILE A 600 -5.57 22.82 -25.03
C ILE A 600 -5.50 22.57 -26.55
N GLU A 601 -5.45 23.64 -27.37
CA GLU A 601 -5.40 23.50 -28.82
C GLU A 601 -4.08 22.88 -29.27
N LYS A 602 -2.97 23.32 -28.71
CA LYS A 602 -1.64 22.75 -28.98
C LYS A 602 -1.56 21.30 -28.54
N VAL A 603 -2.01 20.98 -27.31
CA VAL A 603 -2.01 19.60 -26.79
C VAL A 603 -2.90 18.70 -27.65
N GLY A 604 -4.10 19.16 -28.01
CA GLY A 604 -4.99 18.41 -28.89
C GLY A 604 -4.40 18.13 -30.27
N GLN A 605 -3.70 19.11 -30.87
CA GLN A 605 -2.99 18.92 -32.14
C GLN A 605 -1.90 17.84 -32.02
N LEU A 606 -1.10 17.84 -30.94
CA LEU A 606 -0.07 16.86 -30.68
C LEU A 606 -0.64 15.42 -30.56
N VAL A 607 -1.80 15.26 -29.91
CA VAL A 607 -2.49 13.97 -29.81
C VAL A 607 -2.95 13.50 -31.19
N LYS A 608 -3.58 14.38 -31.96
CA LYS A 608 -4.07 14.07 -33.32
C LYS A 608 -2.95 13.64 -34.28
N GLU A 609 -1.78 14.26 -34.18
CA GLU A 609 -0.61 13.90 -34.98
C GLU A 609 -0.05 12.53 -34.64
N ARG A 610 -0.16 12.13 -33.38
CA ARG A 610 0.32 10.83 -32.89
C ARG A 610 -0.66 9.69 -33.14
N ALA A 611 -1.96 9.97 -33.21
CA ALA A 611 -3.00 8.99 -33.49
C ALA A 611 -3.04 8.50 -34.96
N LYS A 612 -2.31 9.17 -35.87
CA LYS A 612 -2.10 8.77 -37.27
C LYS A 612 -0.94 7.80 -37.39
#